data_ed853eeea56fdcd2c85549f6aeaddbab
#
_entry.id   ed853eeea56fdcd2c85549f6aeaddbab
#
_cell.length_a   1.000
_cell.length_b   1.000
_cell.length_c   1.000
_cell.angle_alpha   90.00
_cell.angle_beta   90.00
_cell.angle_gamma   90.00
#
_symmetry.space_group_name_H-M   'P 1'
#
loop_
_entity.id
_entity.type
_entity.pdbx_description
1 polymer ?
#
loop_
_entity_poly.entity_id
_entity_poly.type
_entity_poly.pdbx_seq_one_letter_code
_entity_poly.pdbx_strand_id
1 'polypeptide(L)'
;MNTAQHFEYSDDPRFYLQLASLVSSTGCTTFAGRMLQLVHSVVPVHGLDLSELTLDLRQGSVSHIHLLGGAGLQHANTAIDSTGHPLLSSILHMQDPLLIQLKPPSSMQHPQRNTHQCNLVSSHGELRRIICFYRLTTLRAFSLTELSLLKSLSDTLLPLVEQHAHSLAQASVRGARVEPEPGSLDQAFSGRLAQDAITLSAREQEVCLGLLTGGTVAELALRLNVKHSSVETYLKRATAKLGVSGRHG
;
A
#
# COMPACT_ATOMS: atom_id res chain seq x y z
N MET A 1 42.84 -14.55 -2.50
CA MET A 1 42.59 -13.45 -1.55
C MET A 1 41.54 -12.57 -2.20
N ASN A 2 40.29 -12.80 -1.88
CA ASN A 2 39.15 -12.06 -2.45
C ASN A 2 38.49 -11.30 -1.28
N THR A 3 38.92 -10.07 -1.12
CA THR A 3 38.32 -9.12 -0.19
C THR A 3 36.90 -8.88 -0.62
N ALA A 4 35.97 -9.34 0.20
CA ALA A 4 34.57 -8.98 0.12
C ALA A 4 34.49 -7.45 0.06
N GLN A 5 34.03 -6.89 -1.07
CA GLN A 5 33.54 -5.52 -1.11
C GLN A 5 32.30 -5.47 -0.21
N HIS A 6 32.54 -5.17 1.04
CA HIS A 6 31.54 -4.84 2.02
C HIS A 6 30.75 -3.63 1.49
N PHE A 7 29.47 -3.73 1.48
CA PHE A 7 28.49 -2.74 1.02
C PHE A 7 28.76 -1.36 1.63
N GLU A 8 29.33 -0.43 0.86
CA GLU A 8 29.53 0.98 1.24
C GLU A 8 28.24 1.81 1.29
N TYR A 9 27.08 1.20 1.05
CA TYR A 9 25.77 1.91 1.18
C TYR A 9 25.33 2.11 2.62
N SER A 10 26.01 1.49 3.58
CA SER A 10 25.69 1.61 5.02
C SER A 10 25.95 3.01 5.59
N ASP A 11 26.68 3.87 4.87
CA ASP A 11 27.08 5.19 5.38
C ASP A 11 26.41 6.38 4.66
N ASP A 12 25.55 6.16 3.65
CA ASP A 12 24.84 7.28 2.99
C ASP A 12 23.59 7.66 3.77
N PRO A 13 23.56 8.84 4.43
CA PRO A 13 22.39 9.32 5.16
C PRO A 13 21.14 9.43 4.27
N ARG A 14 21.32 9.65 2.95
CA ARG A 14 20.20 9.78 2.00
C ARG A 14 19.47 8.46 1.83
N PHE A 15 20.17 7.32 1.85
CA PHE A 15 19.55 6.00 1.79
C PHE A 15 18.61 5.78 2.98
N TYR A 16 19.05 6.11 4.18
CA TYR A 16 18.22 5.98 5.38
C TYR A 16 17.02 6.91 5.40
N LEU A 17 17.15 8.14 4.89
CA LEU A 17 16.03 9.06 4.72
C LEU A 17 14.99 8.53 3.73
N GLN A 18 15.44 7.95 2.61
CA GLN A 18 14.54 7.32 1.63
C GLN A 18 13.87 6.08 2.22
N LEU A 19 14.59 5.26 2.97
CA LEU A 19 14.04 4.09 3.64
C LEU A 19 12.98 4.52 4.68
N ALA A 20 13.26 5.52 5.50
CA ALA A 20 12.28 6.05 6.45
C ALA A 20 11.02 6.58 5.74
N SER A 21 11.21 7.28 4.60
CA SER A 21 10.11 7.76 3.76
C SER A 21 9.29 6.61 3.16
N LEU A 22 9.94 5.51 2.76
CA LEU A 22 9.26 4.30 2.29
C LEU A 22 8.43 3.66 3.40
N VAL A 23 9.02 3.45 4.58
CA VAL A 23 8.34 2.87 5.75
C VAL A 23 7.10 3.69 6.12
N SER A 24 7.24 5.03 6.20
CA SER A 24 6.12 5.92 6.56
C SER A 24 5.00 5.97 5.51
N SER A 25 5.25 5.54 4.29
CA SER A 25 4.25 5.47 3.21
C SER A 25 3.52 4.12 3.13
N THR A 26 3.79 3.19 4.05
CA THR A 26 3.13 1.87 4.09
C THR A 26 1.61 2.03 4.22
N GLY A 27 0.85 1.35 3.37
CA GLY A 27 -0.61 1.50 3.29
C GLY A 27 -1.10 2.68 2.44
N CYS A 28 -0.20 3.53 1.93
CA CYS A 28 -0.55 4.69 1.11
C CYS A 28 -0.29 4.44 -0.38
N THR A 29 -0.99 5.15 -1.25
CA THR A 29 -0.80 5.08 -2.72
C THR A 29 0.59 5.52 -3.18
N THR A 30 1.33 6.26 -2.34
CA THR A 30 2.70 6.73 -2.63
C THR A 30 3.78 5.68 -2.37
N PHE A 31 3.44 4.53 -1.77
CA PHE A 31 4.40 3.50 -1.36
C PHE A 31 5.26 2.97 -2.52
N ALA A 32 4.63 2.60 -3.64
CA ALA A 32 5.35 2.14 -4.84
C ALA A 32 6.33 3.19 -5.38
N GLY A 33 5.92 4.47 -5.40
CA GLY A 33 6.78 5.58 -5.83
C GLY A 33 8.00 5.78 -4.92
N ARG A 34 7.81 5.65 -3.60
CA ARG A 34 8.92 5.74 -2.63
C ARG A 34 9.87 4.54 -2.74
N MET A 35 9.33 3.36 -2.97
CA MET A 35 10.15 2.17 -3.22
C MET A 35 10.97 2.31 -4.50
N LEU A 36 10.36 2.81 -5.58
CA LEU A 36 11.09 3.08 -6.81
C LEU A 36 12.25 4.06 -6.60
N GLN A 37 12.05 5.16 -5.86
CA GLN A 37 13.09 6.13 -5.53
C GLN A 37 14.25 5.49 -4.75
N LEU A 38 13.93 4.70 -3.71
CA LEU A 38 14.94 4.00 -2.90
C LEU A 38 15.74 3.03 -3.76
N VAL A 39 15.09 2.18 -4.54
CA VAL A 39 15.78 1.17 -5.37
C VAL A 39 16.58 1.85 -6.48
N HIS A 40 16.03 2.90 -7.12
CA HIS A 40 16.73 3.64 -8.16
C HIS A 40 18.05 4.29 -7.67
N SER A 41 18.13 4.67 -6.40
CA SER A 41 19.35 5.24 -5.83
C SER A 41 20.50 4.22 -5.73
N VAL A 42 20.19 2.91 -5.75
CA VAL A 42 21.15 1.81 -5.61
C VAL A 42 21.35 1.07 -6.93
N VAL A 43 20.26 0.78 -7.63
CA VAL A 43 20.25 0.05 -8.90
C VAL A 43 19.38 0.81 -9.88
N PRO A 44 19.89 1.22 -11.07
CA PRO A 44 19.10 1.95 -12.05
C PRO A 44 17.88 1.13 -12.50
N VAL A 45 16.69 1.54 -12.08
CA VAL A 45 15.38 0.98 -12.46
C VAL A 45 14.46 2.14 -12.89
N HIS A 46 13.56 1.90 -13.83
CA HIS A 46 12.70 2.94 -14.42
C HIS A 46 11.24 2.78 -14.04
N GLY A 47 10.90 1.64 -13.47
CA GLY A 47 9.56 1.36 -12.99
C GLY A 47 9.54 0.12 -12.10
N LEU A 48 8.49 -0.02 -11.34
CA LEU A 48 8.18 -1.22 -10.57
C LEU A 48 6.68 -1.45 -10.46
N ASP A 49 6.31 -2.72 -10.33
CA ASP A 49 4.97 -3.16 -9.96
C ASP A 49 5.04 -4.07 -8.73
N LEU A 50 4.05 -3.92 -7.88
CA LEU A 50 3.86 -4.71 -6.66
C LEU A 50 2.59 -5.52 -6.82
N SER A 51 2.66 -6.84 -6.68
CA SER A 51 1.51 -7.72 -6.78
C SER A 51 1.52 -8.82 -5.74
N GLU A 52 0.32 -9.25 -5.37
CA GLU A 52 0.07 -10.40 -4.52
C GLU A 52 -0.73 -11.43 -5.31
N LEU A 53 -0.24 -12.68 -5.34
CA LEU A 53 -0.88 -13.80 -5.98
C LEU A 53 -1.34 -14.78 -4.92
N THR A 54 -2.56 -15.28 -5.05
CA THR A 54 -3.06 -16.41 -4.28
C THR A 54 -2.97 -17.66 -5.15
N LEU A 55 -2.34 -18.72 -4.65
CA LEU A 55 -2.17 -19.97 -5.36
C LEU A 55 -3.24 -20.97 -4.93
N ASP A 56 -3.76 -21.70 -5.90
CA ASP A 56 -4.44 -22.97 -5.64
C ASP A 56 -3.40 -24.11 -5.75
N LEU A 57 -2.88 -24.54 -4.59
CA LEU A 57 -1.85 -25.58 -4.54
C LEU A 57 -2.39 -26.95 -4.99
N ARG A 58 -3.72 -27.18 -4.98
CA ARG A 58 -4.33 -28.43 -5.43
C ARG A 58 -4.37 -28.49 -6.96
N GLN A 59 -4.65 -27.35 -7.59
CA GLN A 59 -4.72 -27.25 -9.06
C GLN A 59 -3.37 -26.83 -9.68
N GLY A 60 -2.39 -26.41 -8.86
CA GLY A 60 -1.11 -25.90 -9.35
C GLY A 60 -1.29 -24.62 -10.19
N SER A 61 -2.24 -23.77 -9.83
CA SER A 61 -2.61 -22.57 -10.59
C SER A 61 -2.68 -21.33 -9.70
N VAL A 62 -2.70 -20.16 -10.33
CA VAL A 62 -2.99 -18.90 -9.64
C VAL A 62 -4.49 -18.70 -9.60
N SER A 63 -5.07 -18.60 -8.40
CA SER A 63 -6.50 -18.38 -8.20
C SER A 63 -6.88 -16.91 -8.24
N HIS A 64 -6.00 -16.03 -7.77
CA HIS A 64 -6.25 -14.59 -7.72
C HIS A 64 -4.96 -13.79 -7.85
N ILE A 65 -5.06 -12.62 -8.52
CA ILE A 65 -3.96 -11.65 -8.64
C ILE A 65 -4.47 -10.31 -8.16
N HIS A 66 -3.79 -9.74 -7.17
CA HIS A 66 -4.08 -8.44 -6.64
C HIS A 66 -2.91 -7.49 -6.87
N LEU A 67 -3.14 -6.36 -7.58
CA LEU A 67 -2.16 -5.32 -7.76
C LEU A 67 -2.12 -4.44 -6.49
N LEU A 68 -0.96 -4.39 -5.84
CA LEU A 68 -0.75 -3.59 -4.62
C LEU A 68 -0.30 -2.16 -4.93
N GLY A 69 0.25 -1.93 -6.13
CA GLY A 69 0.69 -0.63 -6.59
C GLY A 69 1.73 -0.71 -7.70
N GLY A 70 2.00 0.43 -8.33
CA GLY A 70 3.02 0.55 -9.36
C GLY A 70 3.55 1.97 -9.44
N ALA A 71 4.76 2.14 -9.98
CA ALA A 71 5.40 3.44 -10.16
C ALA A 71 6.39 3.45 -11.34
N GLY A 72 6.62 4.62 -11.90
CA GLY A 72 7.56 4.83 -13.01
C GLY A 72 6.96 4.50 -14.35
N LEU A 73 7.70 3.75 -15.18
CA LEU A 73 7.20 3.29 -16.47
C LEU A 73 5.83 2.66 -16.29
N GLN A 74 4.82 3.28 -16.87
CA GLN A 74 3.48 2.72 -16.85
C GLN A 74 3.49 1.45 -17.70
N HIS A 75 3.52 0.32 -17.05
CA HIS A 75 3.16 -0.92 -17.67
C HIS A 75 1.64 -0.97 -17.64
N ALA A 76 1.03 -0.86 -18.83
CA ALA A 76 -0.35 -1.27 -18.97
C ALA A 76 -0.42 -2.69 -18.43
N ASN A 77 -1.14 -2.87 -17.30
CA ASN A 77 -1.55 -4.14 -16.71
C ASN A 77 -1.13 -5.35 -17.57
N THR A 78 0.13 -5.74 -17.50
CA THR A 78 0.47 -7.10 -17.86
C THR A 78 -0.06 -7.91 -16.69
N ALA A 79 -1.39 -8.11 -16.68
CA ALA A 79 -1.96 -9.21 -15.95
C ALA A 79 -1.01 -10.38 -16.19
N ILE A 80 -0.47 -10.94 -15.13
CA ILE A 80 0.21 -12.23 -15.20
C ILE A 80 -0.90 -13.14 -15.73
N ASP A 81 -0.97 -13.30 -17.06
CA ASP A 81 -1.95 -14.16 -17.69
C ASP A 81 -1.79 -15.52 -17.05
N SER A 82 -2.83 -15.95 -16.35
CA SER A 82 -2.81 -17.06 -15.40
C SER A 82 -2.40 -18.40 -16.02
N THR A 83 -2.25 -18.48 -17.34
CA THR A 83 -2.07 -19.76 -18.06
C THR A 83 -0.78 -19.88 -18.86
N GLY A 84 0.14 -18.92 -18.83
CA GLY A 84 1.36 -18.99 -19.66
C GLY A 84 2.55 -18.18 -19.20
N HIS A 85 2.52 -17.61 -17.99
CA HIS A 85 3.62 -16.77 -17.53
C HIS A 85 4.86 -17.62 -17.24
N PRO A 86 6.04 -17.28 -17.81
CA PRO A 86 7.27 -18.08 -17.67
C PRO A 86 7.75 -18.24 -16.24
N LEU A 87 7.29 -17.40 -15.32
CA LEU A 87 7.59 -17.48 -13.88
C LEU A 87 6.69 -18.43 -13.12
N LEU A 88 5.56 -18.86 -13.68
CA LEU A 88 4.52 -19.55 -12.93
C LEU A 88 5.05 -20.84 -12.28
N SER A 89 5.76 -21.68 -13.03
CA SER A 89 6.33 -22.92 -12.51
C SER A 89 7.33 -22.68 -11.39
N SER A 90 8.18 -21.63 -11.51
CA SER A 90 9.14 -21.27 -10.47
C SER A 90 8.44 -20.74 -9.23
N ILE A 91 7.38 -19.92 -9.39
CA ILE A 91 6.60 -19.34 -8.30
C ILE A 91 5.81 -20.41 -7.53
N LEU A 92 5.27 -21.41 -8.22
CA LEU A 92 4.50 -22.50 -7.63
C LEU A 92 5.34 -23.37 -6.69
N HIS A 93 6.60 -23.66 -7.08
CA HIS A 93 7.46 -24.63 -6.38
C HIS A 93 8.50 -23.97 -5.44
N MET A 94 8.51 -22.64 -5.34
CA MET A 94 9.48 -21.95 -4.49
C MET A 94 9.17 -22.12 -3.01
N GLN A 95 10.24 -22.25 -2.20
CA GLN A 95 10.17 -22.27 -0.74
C GLN A 95 10.80 -21.01 -0.13
N ASP A 96 11.88 -20.51 -0.73
CA ASP A 96 12.62 -19.32 -0.30
C ASP A 96 12.38 -18.13 -1.24
N PRO A 97 12.66 -16.89 -0.78
CA PRO A 97 12.59 -15.73 -1.65
C PRO A 97 13.49 -15.90 -2.89
N LEU A 98 12.90 -15.80 -4.05
CA LEU A 98 13.57 -15.94 -5.35
C LEU A 98 13.80 -14.58 -5.99
N LEU A 99 14.95 -14.46 -6.66
CA LEU A 99 15.23 -13.39 -7.60
C LEU A 99 15.32 -13.99 -9.00
N ILE A 100 14.44 -13.57 -9.90
CA ILE A 100 14.35 -14.11 -11.24
C ILE A 100 14.46 -12.97 -12.26
N GLN A 101 15.46 -13.06 -13.14
CA GLN A 101 15.58 -12.14 -14.27
C GLN A 101 14.94 -12.75 -15.52
N LEU A 102 14.04 -12.02 -16.15
CA LEU A 102 13.46 -12.37 -17.43
C LEU A 102 14.19 -11.64 -18.57
N LYS A 103 14.49 -12.38 -19.63
CA LYS A 103 14.96 -11.78 -20.88
C LYS A 103 13.77 -11.21 -21.64
N PRO A 104 13.89 -10.03 -22.26
CA PRO A 104 12.84 -9.53 -23.13
C PRO A 104 12.57 -10.53 -24.26
N PRO A 105 11.29 -10.83 -24.58
CA PRO A 105 10.98 -11.72 -25.68
C PRO A 105 11.43 -11.12 -27.01
N SER A 106 11.94 -11.96 -27.91
CA SER A 106 12.53 -11.57 -29.19
C SER A 106 11.53 -11.11 -30.26
N SER A 107 10.22 -11.07 -29.98
CA SER A 107 9.21 -10.70 -30.98
C SER A 107 8.87 -9.20 -30.95
N MET A 108 8.99 -8.56 -32.10
CA MET A 108 8.86 -7.10 -32.30
C MET A 108 7.44 -6.49 -32.20
N GLN A 109 6.43 -7.21 -31.72
CA GLN A 109 5.04 -6.79 -31.94
C GLN A 109 4.36 -6.00 -30.79
N HIS A 110 5.03 -5.74 -29.66
CA HIS A 110 4.43 -4.92 -28.61
C HIS A 110 5.42 -3.91 -28.03
N PRO A 111 5.10 -2.59 -28.04
CA PRO A 111 5.99 -1.52 -27.50
C PRO A 111 6.27 -1.64 -26.01
N GLN A 112 5.49 -2.42 -25.27
CA GLN A 112 5.66 -2.67 -23.83
C GLN A 112 6.81 -3.63 -23.47
N ARG A 113 7.49 -4.23 -24.50
CA ARG A 113 8.49 -5.28 -24.30
C ARG A 113 9.95 -4.81 -24.33
N ASN A 114 10.17 -3.50 -24.37
CA ASN A 114 11.53 -2.94 -24.39
C ASN A 114 12.11 -2.73 -22.98
N THR A 115 11.87 -3.68 -22.09
CA THR A 115 12.41 -3.63 -20.71
C THR A 115 13.05 -4.94 -20.30
N HIS A 116 14.18 -4.83 -19.60
CA HIS A 116 14.71 -5.90 -18.79
C HIS A 116 13.87 -5.98 -17.52
N GLN A 117 13.49 -7.17 -17.12
CA GLN A 117 12.65 -7.41 -15.97
C GLN A 117 13.39 -8.24 -14.93
N CYS A 118 13.33 -7.81 -13.68
CA CYS A 118 13.85 -8.54 -12.52
C CYS A 118 12.76 -8.64 -11.46
N ASN A 119 12.47 -9.85 -10.99
CA ASN A 119 11.40 -10.12 -10.05
C ASN A 119 11.98 -10.63 -8.73
N LEU A 120 11.60 -10.00 -7.63
CA LEU A 120 11.75 -10.52 -6.29
C LEU A 120 10.42 -11.15 -5.86
N VAL A 121 10.46 -12.39 -5.42
CA VAL A 121 9.27 -13.13 -5.03
C VAL A 121 9.44 -13.66 -3.62
N SER A 122 8.45 -13.42 -2.75
CA SER A 122 8.35 -14.06 -1.44
C SER A 122 7.24 -15.09 -1.40
N SER A 123 7.36 -16.04 -0.49
CA SER A 123 6.44 -17.14 -0.26
C SER A 123 5.92 -17.11 1.17
N HIS A 124 4.61 -17.12 1.35
CA HIS A 124 3.97 -17.25 2.65
C HIS A 124 2.67 -18.09 2.52
N GLY A 125 2.78 -19.37 2.79
CA GLY A 125 1.67 -20.31 2.55
C GLY A 125 1.25 -20.34 1.07
N GLU A 126 -0.03 -20.05 0.80
CA GLU A 126 -0.59 -19.96 -0.55
C GLU A 126 -0.37 -18.59 -1.20
N LEU A 127 0.14 -17.61 -0.45
CA LEU A 127 0.38 -16.26 -0.96
C LEU A 127 1.80 -16.13 -1.53
N ARG A 128 1.91 -15.41 -2.65
CA ARG A 128 3.17 -14.98 -3.25
C ARG A 128 3.13 -13.49 -3.47
N ARG A 129 4.14 -12.78 -3.00
CA ARG A 129 4.28 -11.34 -3.24
C ARG A 129 5.44 -11.10 -4.17
N ILE A 130 5.19 -10.30 -5.19
CA ILE A 130 6.15 -10.05 -6.26
C ILE A 130 6.43 -8.56 -6.33
N ILE A 131 7.73 -8.22 -6.32
CA ILE A 131 8.23 -6.91 -6.71
C ILE A 131 8.86 -7.09 -8.09
N CYS A 132 8.25 -6.53 -9.11
CA CYS A 132 8.77 -6.56 -10.46
C CYS A 132 9.47 -5.24 -10.77
N PHE A 133 10.77 -5.27 -11.04
CA PHE A 133 11.56 -4.10 -11.44
C PHE A 133 11.73 -4.09 -12.95
N TYR A 134 11.58 -2.91 -13.53
CA TYR A 134 11.71 -2.68 -14.97
C TYR A 134 12.88 -1.73 -15.27
N ARG A 135 13.70 -2.12 -16.25
CA ARG A 135 14.78 -1.31 -16.80
C ARG A 135 14.64 -1.23 -18.31
N LEU A 136 14.75 -0.03 -18.90
CA LEU A 136 14.72 0.13 -20.36
C LEU A 136 15.84 -0.67 -21.02
N THR A 137 15.57 -1.28 -22.18
CA THR A 137 16.57 -2.02 -22.98
C THR A 137 17.63 -1.10 -23.63
N THR A 138 17.44 0.22 -23.56
CA THR A 138 18.49 1.20 -23.89
C THR A 138 19.68 1.11 -22.94
N LEU A 139 19.48 0.57 -21.75
CA LEU A 139 20.53 0.20 -20.80
C LEU A 139 20.82 -1.30 -20.90
N ARG A 140 22.01 -1.69 -20.43
CA ARG A 140 22.35 -3.11 -20.29
C ARG A 140 21.41 -3.86 -19.33
N ALA A 141 21.29 -5.15 -19.51
CA ALA A 141 20.63 -6.02 -18.55
C ALA A 141 21.26 -5.88 -17.14
N PHE A 142 20.50 -6.30 -16.11
CA PHE A 142 21.04 -6.29 -14.73
C PHE A 142 22.30 -7.14 -14.65
N SER A 143 23.36 -6.57 -14.09
CA SER A 143 24.60 -7.28 -13.82
C SER A 143 24.48 -8.17 -12.57
N LEU A 144 25.40 -9.10 -12.39
CA LEU A 144 25.43 -9.95 -11.20
C LEU A 144 25.55 -9.14 -9.91
N THR A 145 26.33 -8.05 -9.92
CA THR A 145 26.45 -7.14 -8.77
C THR A 145 25.12 -6.48 -8.46
N GLU A 146 24.40 -5.96 -9.46
CA GLU A 146 23.09 -5.33 -9.28
C GLU A 146 22.04 -6.34 -8.81
N LEU A 147 22.06 -7.58 -9.33
CA LEU A 147 21.20 -8.66 -8.86
C LEU A 147 21.50 -9.05 -7.41
N SER A 148 22.77 -9.09 -7.02
CA SER A 148 23.18 -9.33 -5.64
C SER A 148 22.71 -8.23 -4.70
N LEU A 149 22.77 -6.96 -5.14
CA LEU A 149 22.24 -5.81 -4.39
C LEU A 149 20.72 -5.92 -4.21
N LEU A 150 19.98 -6.19 -5.28
CA LEU A 150 18.52 -6.39 -5.21
C LEU A 150 18.16 -7.57 -4.29
N LYS A 151 18.96 -8.66 -4.33
CA LYS A 151 18.76 -9.79 -3.44
C LYS A 151 18.99 -9.41 -1.97
N SER A 152 20.02 -8.64 -1.67
CA SER A 152 20.26 -8.14 -0.30
C SER A 152 19.17 -7.18 0.17
N LEU A 153 18.66 -6.32 -0.72
CA LEU A 153 17.53 -5.45 -0.40
C LEU A 153 16.24 -6.23 -0.20
N SER A 154 16.11 -7.45 -0.75
CA SER A 154 14.88 -8.23 -0.63
C SER A 154 14.49 -8.49 0.83
N ASP A 155 15.48 -8.66 1.72
CA ASP A 155 15.24 -8.92 3.15
C ASP A 155 14.58 -7.72 3.86
N THR A 156 14.71 -6.52 3.29
CA THR A 156 14.03 -5.31 3.78
C THR A 156 12.75 -5.03 2.99
N LEU A 157 12.78 -5.13 1.66
CA LEU A 157 11.67 -4.72 0.80
C LEU A 157 10.48 -5.68 0.88
N LEU A 158 10.70 -7.00 0.92
CA LEU A 158 9.61 -7.98 0.94
C LEU A 158 8.74 -7.89 2.21
N PRO A 159 9.31 -7.76 3.44
CA PRO A 159 8.51 -7.51 4.63
C PRO A 159 7.70 -6.20 4.56
N LEU A 160 8.25 -5.14 3.94
CA LEU A 160 7.53 -3.88 3.77
C LEU A 160 6.37 -4.01 2.78
N VAL A 161 6.52 -4.79 1.70
CA VAL A 161 5.42 -5.11 0.78
C VAL A 161 4.35 -5.93 1.48
N GLU A 162 4.75 -6.88 2.32
CA GLU A 162 3.82 -7.66 3.13
C GLU A 162 2.99 -6.77 4.06
N GLN A 163 3.65 -5.88 4.80
CA GLN A 163 2.98 -4.93 5.67
C GLN A 163 2.07 -3.98 4.88
N HIS A 164 2.51 -3.54 3.69
CA HIS A 164 1.71 -2.69 2.79
C HIS A 164 0.45 -3.43 2.32
N ALA A 165 0.56 -4.66 1.84
CA ALA A 165 -0.58 -5.49 1.43
C ALA A 165 -1.58 -5.68 2.59
N HIS A 166 -1.07 -5.97 3.79
CA HIS A 166 -1.90 -6.11 4.98
C HIS A 166 -2.64 -4.82 5.34
N SER A 167 -1.96 -3.67 5.27
CA SER A 167 -2.56 -2.36 5.52
C SER A 167 -3.64 -2.02 4.50
N LEU A 168 -3.43 -2.32 3.21
CA LEU A 168 -4.44 -2.15 2.16
C LEU A 168 -5.65 -3.06 2.39
N ALA A 169 -5.43 -4.33 2.74
CA ALA A 169 -6.51 -5.27 3.06
C ALA A 169 -7.33 -4.79 4.26
N GLN A 170 -6.68 -4.28 5.32
CA GLN A 170 -7.38 -3.69 6.46
C GLN A 170 -8.16 -2.43 6.10
N ALA A 171 -7.58 -1.57 5.24
CA ALA A 171 -8.25 -0.38 4.73
C ALA A 171 -9.47 -0.77 3.88
N SER A 172 -9.36 -1.80 3.04
CA SER A 172 -10.47 -2.34 2.24
C SER A 172 -11.56 -2.95 3.13
N VAL A 173 -11.21 -3.67 4.19
CA VAL A 173 -12.16 -4.19 5.17
C VAL A 173 -12.82 -3.06 5.98
N ARG A 174 -12.06 -2.00 6.29
CA ARG A 174 -12.61 -0.78 6.89
C ARG A 174 -13.42 0.04 5.88
N GLY A 175 -13.05 0.07 4.62
CA GLY A 175 -13.75 0.71 3.51
C GLY A 175 -14.90 -0.14 2.95
N ALA A 176 -14.85 -1.47 3.00
CA ALA A 176 -15.97 -2.38 2.75
C ALA A 176 -16.99 -2.41 3.91
N ARG A 177 -16.59 -1.93 5.10
CA ARG A 177 -17.52 -1.34 6.05
C ARG A 177 -17.85 0.07 5.56
N VAL A 178 -18.61 0.12 4.46
CA VAL A 178 -19.32 1.31 3.99
C VAL A 178 -18.38 2.48 3.66
N GLU A 179 -18.11 2.73 2.37
CA GLU A 179 -18.08 4.15 1.94
C GLU A 179 -19.38 4.77 2.46
N PRO A 180 -19.32 5.81 3.31
CA PRO A 180 -20.53 6.52 3.65
C PRO A 180 -21.02 7.23 2.39
N GLU A 181 -22.04 6.67 1.73
CA GLU A 181 -23.07 7.51 1.12
C GLU A 181 -23.36 8.65 2.10
N PRO A 182 -23.72 9.90 1.66
CA PRO A 182 -23.94 11.01 2.59
C PRO A 182 -24.96 10.77 3.72
N GLY A 183 -25.49 9.56 3.87
CA GLY A 183 -26.28 9.06 4.99
C GLY A 183 -25.59 8.06 5.91
N SER A 184 -24.39 7.60 5.61
CA SER A 184 -23.76 6.45 6.28
C SER A 184 -22.94 6.82 7.50
N LEU A 185 -22.35 8.02 7.57
CA LEU A 185 -21.68 8.48 8.79
C LEU A 185 -22.72 8.64 9.93
N ASP A 186 -23.90 9.15 9.59
CA ASP A 186 -25.01 9.28 10.53
C ASP A 186 -25.49 7.92 11.03
N GLN A 187 -25.63 6.94 10.13
CA GLN A 187 -26.00 5.57 10.50
C GLN A 187 -24.92 4.87 11.33
N ALA A 188 -23.64 5.03 10.96
CA ALA A 188 -22.53 4.46 11.70
C ALA A 188 -22.40 5.08 13.09
N PHE A 189 -22.56 6.41 13.20
CA PHE A 189 -22.56 7.13 14.46
C PHE A 189 -23.75 6.75 15.34
N SER A 190 -24.97 6.70 14.78
CA SER A 190 -26.16 6.28 15.50
C SER A 190 -26.10 4.81 15.94
N GLY A 191 -25.55 3.92 15.10
CA GLY A 191 -25.32 2.51 15.43
C GLY A 191 -24.32 2.37 16.59
N ARG A 192 -23.27 3.18 16.63
CA ARG A 192 -22.30 3.18 17.73
C ARG A 192 -22.92 3.67 19.04
N LEU A 193 -23.69 4.76 18.98
CA LEU A 193 -24.41 5.26 20.15
C LEU A 193 -25.38 4.22 20.73
N ALA A 194 -26.07 3.47 19.86
CA ALA A 194 -26.98 2.41 20.27
C ALA A 194 -26.24 1.22 20.94
N GLN A 195 -25.07 0.83 20.41
CA GLN A 195 -24.23 -0.22 21.01
C GLN A 195 -23.74 0.14 22.43
N ASP A 196 -23.37 1.40 22.63
CA ASP A 196 -22.86 1.90 23.90
C ASP A 196 -23.98 2.40 24.82
N ALA A 197 -25.27 2.22 24.45
CA ALA A 197 -26.46 2.69 25.15
C ALA A 197 -26.45 4.20 25.47
N ILE A 198 -25.84 5.01 24.61
CA ILE A 198 -25.71 6.45 24.76
C ILE A 198 -26.82 7.17 23.98
N THR A 199 -27.58 8.04 24.65
CA THR A 199 -28.64 8.82 24.02
C THR A 199 -28.25 10.29 23.90
N LEU A 200 -27.98 10.73 22.67
CA LEU A 200 -27.79 12.13 22.33
C LEU A 200 -29.12 12.73 21.83
N SER A 201 -29.35 14.01 22.12
CA SER A 201 -30.45 14.75 21.47
C SER A 201 -30.14 15.00 19.99
N ALA A 202 -31.17 15.27 19.16
CA ALA A 202 -30.98 15.55 17.73
C ALA A 202 -29.95 16.68 17.48
N ARG A 203 -29.97 17.73 18.30
CA ARG A 203 -29.01 18.86 18.20
C ARG A 203 -27.60 18.48 18.63
N GLU A 204 -27.45 17.67 19.65
CA GLU A 204 -26.15 17.14 20.07
C GLU A 204 -25.56 16.24 18.98
N GLN A 205 -26.39 15.41 18.35
CA GLN A 205 -25.99 14.52 17.25
C GLN A 205 -25.58 15.32 16.00
N GLU A 206 -26.38 16.33 15.59
CA GLU A 206 -26.05 17.20 14.46
C GLU A 206 -24.71 17.94 14.66
N VAL A 207 -24.44 18.43 15.87
CA VAL A 207 -23.16 19.09 16.21
C VAL A 207 -22.01 18.10 16.16
N CYS A 208 -22.14 16.90 16.72
CA CYS A 208 -21.11 15.88 16.67
C CYS A 208 -20.79 15.45 15.23
N LEU A 209 -21.80 15.16 14.43
CA LEU A 209 -21.63 14.79 13.02
C LEU A 209 -20.99 15.91 12.19
N GLY A 210 -21.40 17.16 12.44
CA GLY A 210 -20.81 18.29 11.76
C GLY A 210 -19.33 18.49 12.06
N LEU A 211 -18.88 18.21 13.28
CA LEU A 211 -17.46 18.24 13.64
C LEU A 211 -16.69 17.05 13.08
N LEU A 212 -17.28 15.85 13.08
CA LEU A 212 -16.68 14.64 12.49
C LEU A 212 -16.46 14.78 10.97
N THR A 213 -17.29 15.58 10.30
CA THR A 213 -17.12 15.92 8.87
C THR A 213 -16.16 17.09 8.63
N GLY A 214 -15.43 17.55 9.66
CA GLY A 214 -14.43 18.62 9.54
C GLY A 214 -14.98 20.04 9.63
N GLY A 215 -16.25 20.22 9.96
CA GLY A 215 -16.86 21.54 10.16
C GLY A 215 -16.36 22.23 11.41
N THR A 216 -16.34 23.56 11.40
CA THR A 216 -15.99 24.40 12.55
C THR A 216 -17.22 24.77 13.36
N VAL A 217 -17.04 25.14 14.66
CA VAL A 217 -18.15 25.60 15.53
C VAL A 217 -18.85 26.82 14.95
N ALA A 218 -18.12 27.72 14.26
CA ALA A 218 -18.69 28.91 13.61
C ALA A 218 -19.58 28.54 12.41
N GLU A 219 -19.12 27.62 11.56
CA GLU A 219 -19.91 27.12 10.42
C GLU A 219 -21.16 26.37 10.88
N LEU A 220 -21.05 25.58 11.95
CA LEU A 220 -22.17 24.87 12.54
C LEU A 220 -23.21 25.83 13.14
N ALA A 221 -22.77 26.91 13.78
CA ALA A 221 -23.66 27.95 14.29
C ALA A 221 -24.48 28.61 13.19
N LEU A 222 -23.85 28.91 12.05
CA LEU A 222 -24.53 29.45 10.86
C LEU A 222 -25.49 28.43 10.27
N ARG A 223 -25.06 27.20 10.04
CA ARG A 223 -25.86 26.12 9.43
C ARG A 223 -27.08 25.77 10.26
N LEU A 224 -26.93 25.71 11.59
CA LEU A 224 -28.02 25.37 12.51
C LEU A 224 -28.88 26.57 12.91
N ASN A 225 -28.53 27.79 12.44
CA ASN A 225 -29.16 29.05 12.78
C ASN A 225 -29.27 29.28 14.30
N VAL A 226 -28.14 29.04 15.03
CA VAL A 226 -28.06 29.25 16.47
C VAL A 226 -26.80 30.07 16.82
N LYS A 227 -26.75 30.56 18.06
CA LYS A 227 -25.59 31.28 18.55
C LYS A 227 -24.40 30.31 18.71
N HIS A 228 -23.16 30.81 18.53
CA HIS A 228 -21.93 30.07 18.74
C HIS A 228 -21.86 29.38 20.11
N SER A 229 -22.27 30.10 21.17
CA SER A 229 -22.35 29.57 22.55
C SER A 229 -23.35 28.42 22.71
N SER A 230 -24.39 28.37 21.86
CA SER A 230 -25.35 27.24 21.85
C SER A 230 -24.68 25.96 21.29
N VAL A 231 -23.89 26.07 20.22
CA VAL A 231 -23.14 24.95 19.65
C VAL A 231 -22.15 24.42 20.67
N GLU A 232 -21.40 25.28 21.37
CA GLU A 232 -20.50 24.90 22.44
C GLU A 232 -21.22 24.19 23.60
N THR A 233 -22.44 24.63 23.93
CA THR A 233 -23.26 23.99 24.95
C THR A 233 -23.70 22.60 24.53
N TYR A 234 -24.15 22.43 23.27
CA TYR A 234 -24.49 21.10 22.72
C TYR A 234 -23.29 20.17 22.71
N LEU A 235 -22.13 20.66 22.28
CA LEU A 235 -20.88 19.89 22.29
C LEU A 235 -20.50 19.45 23.71
N LYS A 236 -20.54 20.37 24.68
CA LYS A 236 -20.23 20.06 26.07
C LYS A 236 -21.17 19.00 26.67
N ARG A 237 -22.45 19.05 26.33
CA ARG A 237 -23.42 18.03 26.77
C ARG A 237 -23.18 16.68 26.09
N ALA A 238 -22.88 16.69 24.79
CA ALA A 238 -22.57 15.48 24.04
C ALA A 238 -21.31 14.81 24.58
N THR A 239 -20.22 15.56 24.78
CA THR A 239 -18.96 15.01 25.33
C THR A 239 -19.15 14.44 26.73
N ALA A 240 -19.96 15.08 27.59
CA ALA A 240 -20.28 14.55 28.91
C ALA A 240 -21.04 13.21 28.83
N LYS A 241 -21.98 13.06 27.89
CA LYS A 241 -22.70 11.80 27.66
C LYS A 241 -21.85 10.71 27.02
N LEU A 242 -20.89 11.09 26.17
CA LEU A 242 -19.94 10.19 25.54
C LEU A 242 -18.80 9.74 26.47
N GLY A 243 -18.72 10.31 27.67
CA GLY A 243 -17.66 9.99 28.64
C GLY A 243 -16.28 10.51 28.25
N VAL A 244 -16.19 11.44 27.30
CA VAL A 244 -14.91 12.04 26.85
C VAL A 244 -14.72 13.41 27.48
N SER A 245 -13.52 13.69 27.99
CA SER A 245 -13.17 14.98 28.59
C SER A 245 -12.17 15.72 27.70
N GLY A 246 -12.61 16.88 27.18
CA GLY A 246 -11.75 17.78 26.41
C GLY A 246 -11.97 17.76 24.90
N ARG A 247 -11.32 18.73 24.21
CA ARG A 247 -11.41 18.95 22.76
C ARG A 247 -10.72 17.89 21.91
N HIS A 248 -9.92 17.03 22.54
CA HIS A 248 -9.04 16.05 21.90
C HIS A 248 -9.22 14.62 22.47
N GLY A 249 -10.36 14.36 23.09
CA GLY A 249 -10.76 13.03 23.55
C GLY A 249 -11.49 12.21 22.50
#